data_4a8649fb9376430d765dbe9111015c36
#
_entry.id   4a8649fb9376430d765dbe9111015c36
#
_cell.length_a   1.000
_cell.length_b   1.000
_cell.length_c   1.000
_cell.angle_alpha   90.00
_cell.angle_beta   90.00
_cell.angle_gamma   90.00
#
_symmetry.space_group_name_H-M   'P 1'
#
loop_
_entity.id
_entity.type
_entity.pdbx_description
1 polymer ?
#
loop_
_entity_poly.entity_id
_entity_poly.type
_entity_poly.pdbx_seq_one_letter_code
_entity_poly.pdbx_strand_id
1 'polypeptide(L)'
;GKDKDGNIIAGFYASRTHSIIPVKDCMLGVAENREILDAILSYMRECHIEPYDETTGRGLVRHALIRYGFTTKEIMVCLVVNGRKLPAQNVLVEKLQAIPGMTSISMNINQKNTNVILGEQTETIWGQPYITDYIHLRDCTNFERTGKAISYHISPQSFYQVNPEQTEKLYSLA
;
A
#
# COMPACT_ATOMS: atom_id res chain seq x y z
N GLY A 1 -7.10 -2.58 -12.55
CA GLY A 1 -7.56 -3.05 -13.86
C GLY A 1 -8.94 -2.56 -14.23
N LYS A 2 -9.53 -3.20 -15.23
CA LYS A 2 -10.90 -2.89 -15.68
C LYS A 2 -11.79 -4.13 -15.55
N ASP A 3 -13.07 -3.92 -15.26
CA ASP A 3 -14.10 -4.95 -15.36
C ASP A 3 -14.56 -5.14 -16.82
N LYS A 4 -15.55 -6.04 -17.03
CA LYS A 4 -16.11 -6.33 -18.35
C LYS A 4 -16.82 -5.15 -19.01
N ASP A 5 -17.27 -4.21 -18.19
CA ASP A 5 -17.99 -2.99 -18.62
C ASP A 5 -17.03 -1.81 -18.84
N GLY A 6 -15.71 -2.03 -18.61
CA GLY A 6 -14.68 -1.02 -18.78
C GLY A 6 -14.48 -0.10 -17.57
N ASN A 7 -15.15 -0.35 -16.44
CA ASN A 7 -14.96 0.44 -15.23
C ASN A 7 -13.62 0.09 -14.56
N ILE A 8 -12.97 1.11 -14.02
CA ILE A 8 -11.73 0.93 -13.27
C ILE A 8 -12.06 0.27 -11.92
N ILE A 9 -11.40 -0.85 -11.64
CA ILE A 9 -11.56 -1.64 -10.42
C ILE A 9 -10.23 -1.89 -9.73
N ALA A 10 -10.28 -2.08 -8.42
CA ALA A 10 -9.17 -2.57 -7.61
C ALA A 10 -9.49 -3.93 -7.01
N GLY A 11 -8.47 -4.78 -6.86
CA GLY A 11 -8.63 -6.12 -6.32
C GLY A 11 -7.37 -6.95 -6.46
N PHE A 12 -7.52 -8.26 -6.34
CA PHE A 12 -6.43 -9.22 -6.49
C PHE A 12 -6.57 -10.01 -7.78
N TYR A 13 -5.45 -10.41 -8.36
CA TYR A 13 -5.47 -11.30 -9.52
C TYR A 13 -6.05 -12.67 -9.15
N ALA A 14 -6.95 -13.16 -9.97
CA ALA A 14 -7.41 -14.54 -9.90
C ALA A 14 -6.22 -15.47 -10.21
N SER A 15 -6.11 -16.56 -9.46
CA SER A 15 -5.01 -17.52 -9.60
C SER A 15 -4.81 -17.95 -11.05
N ARG A 16 -3.59 -17.85 -11.54
CA ARG A 16 -3.16 -18.23 -12.90
C ARG A 16 -3.86 -17.46 -14.03
N THR A 17 -4.36 -16.27 -13.75
CA THR A 17 -4.99 -15.40 -14.76
C THR A 17 -4.53 -13.96 -14.58
N HIS A 18 -4.84 -13.10 -15.58
CA HIS A 18 -4.70 -11.64 -15.48
C HIS A 18 -6.02 -10.95 -15.10
N SER A 19 -7.04 -11.73 -14.75
CA SER A 19 -8.35 -11.19 -14.35
C SER A 19 -8.29 -10.70 -12.91
N ILE A 20 -8.85 -9.53 -12.64
CA ILE A 20 -8.92 -8.96 -11.30
C ILE A 20 -10.26 -9.33 -10.67
N ILE A 21 -10.20 -9.92 -9.47
CA ILE A 21 -11.35 -10.12 -8.60
C ILE A 21 -11.51 -8.84 -7.79
N PRO A 22 -12.60 -8.06 -8.00
CA PRO A 22 -12.81 -6.82 -7.24
C PRO A 22 -12.92 -7.12 -5.75
N VAL A 23 -12.20 -6.37 -4.95
CA VAL A 23 -12.24 -6.48 -3.48
C VAL A 23 -12.69 -5.14 -2.92
N LYS A 24 -13.88 -5.13 -2.30
CA LYS A 24 -14.42 -3.96 -1.60
C LYS A 24 -14.01 -3.93 -0.14
N ASP A 25 -13.82 -5.12 0.43
CA ASP A 25 -13.41 -5.30 1.80
C ASP A 25 -12.57 -6.57 1.92
N CYS A 26 -11.55 -6.55 2.77
CA CYS A 26 -10.66 -7.67 3.01
C CYS A 26 -10.51 -7.88 4.51
N MET A 27 -10.98 -9.00 5.03
CA MET A 27 -10.90 -9.36 6.46
C MET A 27 -9.45 -9.42 6.99
N LEU A 28 -8.46 -9.56 6.10
CA LEU A 28 -7.03 -9.55 6.46
C LEU A 28 -6.43 -8.14 6.41
N GLY A 29 -7.16 -7.17 5.87
CA GLY A 29 -6.72 -5.78 5.76
C GLY A 29 -7.22 -4.93 6.93
N VAL A 30 -6.77 -3.68 6.94
CA VAL A 30 -7.29 -2.65 7.86
C VAL A 30 -8.54 -2.00 7.26
N ALA A 31 -9.41 -1.46 8.10
CA ALA A 31 -10.69 -0.87 7.67
C ALA A 31 -10.48 0.30 6.70
N GLU A 32 -9.40 1.05 6.87
CA GLU A 32 -9.01 2.20 6.06
C GLU A 32 -8.69 1.84 4.60
N ASN A 33 -8.38 0.57 4.30
CA ASN A 33 -8.06 0.12 2.94
C ASN A 33 -9.18 0.45 1.95
N ARG A 34 -10.44 0.35 2.37
CA ARG A 34 -11.58 0.65 1.51
C ARG A 34 -11.60 2.11 1.10
N GLU A 35 -11.49 3.01 2.06
CA GLU A 35 -11.49 4.46 1.82
C GLU A 35 -10.30 4.88 0.96
N ILE A 36 -9.12 4.30 1.21
CA ILE A 36 -7.92 4.54 0.40
C ILE A 36 -8.11 4.11 -1.05
N LEU A 37 -8.64 2.90 -1.27
CA LEU A 37 -8.89 2.39 -2.61
C LEU A 37 -9.95 3.21 -3.34
N ASP A 38 -11.03 3.59 -2.66
CA ASP A 38 -12.07 4.44 -3.23
C ASP A 38 -11.52 5.82 -3.63
N ALA A 39 -10.64 6.42 -2.82
CA ALA A 39 -9.95 7.67 -3.14
C ALA A 39 -9.05 7.53 -4.38
N ILE A 40 -8.26 6.46 -4.47
CA ILE A 40 -7.40 6.18 -5.63
C ILE A 40 -8.24 5.98 -6.90
N LEU A 41 -9.28 5.16 -6.83
CA LEU A 41 -10.16 4.91 -7.97
C LEU A 41 -10.90 6.17 -8.42
N SER A 42 -11.32 7.02 -7.47
CA SER A 42 -11.92 8.33 -7.75
C SER A 42 -10.93 9.24 -8.49
N TYR A 43 -9.70 9.35 -7.98
CA TYR A 43 -8.63 10.09 -8.65
C TYR A 43 -8.38 9.60 -10.07
N MET A 44 -8.26 8.28 -10.26
CA MET A 44 -8.00 7.72 -11.59
C MET A 44 -9.13 8.03 -12.58
N ARG A 45 -10.38 7.96 -12.14
CA ARG A 45 -11.54 8.30 -12.98
C ARG A 45 -11.60 9.80 -13.32
N GLU A 46 -11.42 10.65 -12.33
CA GLU A 46 -11.46 12.12 -12.48
C GLU A 46 -10.36 12.63 -13.40
N CYS A 47 -9.16 12.06 -13.27
CA CYS A 47 -8.00 12.47 -14.06
C CYS A 47 -7.79 11.64 -15.33
N HIS A 48 -8.75 10.80 -15.72
CA HIS A 48 -8.69 9.92 -16.90
C HIS A 48 -7.42 9.06 -16.96
N ILE A 49 -7.02 8.51 -15.82
CA ILE A 49 -5.81 7.67 -15.69
C ILE A 49 -6.17 6.22 -15.93
N GLU A 50 -5.54 5.62 -16.93
CA GLU A 50 -5.75 4.23 -17.28
C GLU A 50 -4.97 3.30 -16.32
N PRO A 51 -5.62 2.23 -15.82
CA PRO A 51 -4.93 1.18 -15.12
C PRO A 51 -4.03 0.40 -16.08
N TYR A 52 -2.91 -0.09 -15.57
CA TYR A 52 -2.00 -0.91 -16.35
C TYR A 52 -2.63 -2.26 -16.71
N ASP A 53 -2.50 -2.62 -17.97
CA ASP A 53 -2.91 -3.92 -18.51
C ASP A 53 -1.64 -4.74 -18.81
N GLU A 54 -1.46 -5.83 -18.10
CA GLU A 54 -0.28 -6.70 -18.23
C GLU A 54 -0.20 -7.40 -19.59
N THR A 55 -1.34 -7.58 -20.28
CA THR A 55 -1.38 -8.22 -21.59
C THR A 55 -0.86 -7.30 -22.68
N THR A 56 -1.23 -6.02 -22.61
CA THR A 56 -0.85 -5.03 -23.64
C THR A 56 0.34 -4.18 -23.26
N GLY A 57 0.75 -4.19 -21.98
CA GLY A 57 1.80 -3.33 -21.43
C GLY A 57 1.43 -1.84 -21.40
N ARG A 58 0.14 -1.51 -21.53
CA ARG A 58 -0.36 -0.14 -21.59
C ARG A 58 -1.06 0.24 -20.28
N GLY A 59 -1.19 1.54 -20.05
CA GLY A 59 -1.78 2.11 -18.85
C GLY A 59 -0.70 2.55 -17.84
N LEU A 60 -1.10 3.29 -16.83
CA LEU A 60 -0.17 3.96 -15.91
C LEU A 60 -0.13 3.28 -14.54
N VAL A 61 -1.25 3.17 -13.84
CA VAL A 61 -1.28 2.68 -12.45
C VAL A 61 -1.33 1.16 -12.43
N ARG A 62 -0.29 0.54 -11.86
CA ARG A 62 -0.12 -0.92 -11.77
C ARG A 62 -0.66 -1.48 -10.46
N HIS A 63 -0.14 -0.97 -9.34
CA HIS A 63 -0.47 -1.46 -8.00
C HIS A 63 -0.64 -0.30 -7.01
N ALA A 64 -1.40 -0.53 -5.97
CA ALA A 64 -1.43 0.30 -4.77
C ALA A 64 -0.87 -0.53 -3.60
N LEU A 65 0.24 -0.09 -3.03
CA LEU A 65 0.81 -0.65 -1.81
C LEU A 65 0.33 0.23 -0.65
N ILE A 66 -0.35 -0.39 0.31
CA ILE A 66 -0.83 0.26 1.52
C ILE A 66 -0.09 -0.34 2.71
N ARG A 67 0.47 0.51 3.55
CA ARG A 67 1.10 0.11 4.79
C ARG A 67 0.45 0.83 5.96
N TYR A 68 0.33 0.13 7.09
CA TYR A 68 -0.35 0.61 8.27
C TYR A 68 0.48 0.34 9.52
N GLY A 69 0.76 1.38 10.30
CA GLY A 69 1.38 1.28 11.61
C GLY A 69 0.33 0.91 12.65
N PHE A 70 0.36 -0.30 13.17
CA PHE A 70 -0.68 -0.78 14.09
C PHE A 70 -0.68 -0.06 15.44
N THR A 71 0.47 0.40 15.89
CA THR A 71 0.58 1.17 17.13
C THR A 71 0.33 2.66 16.91
N THR A 72 0.94 3.23 15.87
CA THR A 72 0.89 4.68 15.58
C THR A 72 -0.34 5.11 14.84
N LYS A 73 -0.99 4.18 14.11
CA LYS A 73 -2.08 4.43 13.17
C LYS A 73 -1.65 5.25 11.95
N GLU A 74 -0.35 5.35 11.70
CA GLU A 74 0.18 6.00 10.52
C GLU A 74 -0.07 5.17 9.27
N ILE A 75 -0.44 5.84 8.18
CA ILE A 75 -0.76 5.22 6.89
C ILE A 75 0.22 5.69 5.83
N MET A 76 0.70 4.74 5.04
CA MET A 76 1.45 4.99 3.83
C MET A 76 0.73 4.41 2.63
N VAL A 77 0.64 5.21 1.56
CA VAL A 77 0.18 4.77 0.25
C VAL A 77 1.28 4.97 -0.77
N CYS A 78 1.64 3.92 -1.49
CA CYS A 78 2.58 3.97 -2.59
C CYS A 78 1.91 3.46 -3.87
N LEU A 79 1.75 4.32 -4.88
CA LEU A 79 1.29 3.91 -6.19
C LEU A 79 2.45 3.43 -7.05
N VAL A 80 2.37 2.19 -7.54
CA VAL A 80 3.32 1.66 -8.51
C VAL A 80 2.85 1.98 -9.91
N VAL A 81 3.70 2.63 -10.69
CA VAL A 81 3.32 3.20 -11.98
C VAL A 81 4.24 2.77 -13.12
N ASN A 82 3.65 2.60 -14.30
CA ASN A 82 4.34 2.35 -15.56
C ASN A 82 4.68 3.70 -16.24
N GLY A 83 5.35 4.58 -15.51
CA GLY A 83 5.68 5.91 -15.99
C GLY A 83 6.56 6.63 -14.98
N ARG A 84 6.97 7.85 -15.33
CA ARG A 84 7.84 8.67 -14.47
C ARG A 84 7.11 9.78 -13.73
N LYS A 85 5.81 9.96 -13.99
CA LYS A 85 5.01 11.02 -13.37
C LYS A 85 3.56 10.57 -13.23
N LEU A 86 2.92 11.03 -12.17
CA LEU A 86 1.48 10.94 -11.97
C LEU A 86 0.83 12.26 -12.44
N PRO A 87 -0.09 12.23 -13.42
CA PRO A 87 -0.86 13.41 -13.79
C PRO A 87 -1.70 13.93 -12.61
N ALA A 88 -1.81 15.25 -12.46
CA ALA A 88 -2.62 15.88 -11.43
C ALA A 88 -2.42 15.26 -10.02
N GLN A 89 -1.18 15.00 -9.62
CA GLN A 89 -0.85 14.34 -8.35
C GLN A 89 -1.38 15.09 -7.12
N ASN A 90 -1.62 16.43 -7.24
CA ASN A 90 -2.27 17.22 -6.20
C ASN A 90 -3.69 16.72 -5.87
N VAL A 91 -4.45 16.28 -6.88
CA VAL A 91 -5.80 15.72 -6.68
C VAL A 91 -5.73 14.40 -5.88
N LEU A 92 -4.74 13.55 -6.18
CA LEU A 92 -4.49 12.34 -5.40
C LEU A 92 -4.15 12.68 -3.95
N VAL A 93 -3.24 13.63 -3.74
CA VAL A 93 -2.82 14.09 -2.42
C VAL A 93 -4.00 14.61 -1.62
N GLU A 94 -4.81 15.51 -2.21
CA GLU A 94 -6.01 16.08 -1.55
C GLU A 94 -6.99 15.00 -1.08
N LYS A 95 -7.23 13.98 -1.91
CA LYS A 95 -8.12 12.88 -1.56
C LYS A 95 -7.56 11.99 -0.45
N LEU A 96 -6.26 11.65 -0.51
CA LEU A 96 -5.65 10.74 0.45
C LEU A 96 -5.33 11.42 1.77
N GLN A 97 -4.87 12.67 1.78
CA GLN A 97 -4.54 13.38 3.03
C GLN A 97 -5.76 13.66 3.92
N ALA A 98 -6.97 13.59 3.37
CA ALA A 98 -8.20 13.69 4.16
C ALA A 98 -8.46 12.45 5.03
N ILE A 99 -7.80 11.33 4.75
CA ILE A 99 -7.95 10.08 5.50
C ILE A 99 -7.14 10.19 6.80
N PRO A 100 -7.79 10.00 7.98
CA PRO A 100 -7.09 10.08 9.25
C PRO A 100 -5.91 9.10 9.33
N GLY A 101 -4.77 9.56 9.81
CA GLY A 101 -3.53 8.76 9.88
C GLY A 101 -2.67 8.77 8.63
N MET A 102 -3.12 9.39 7.52
CA MET A 102 -2.29 9.49 6.32
C MET A 102 -1.01 10.27 6.62
N THR A 103 0.15 9.62 6.46
CA THR A 103 1.47 10.16 6.82
C THR A 103 2.39 10.22 5.62
N SER A 104 2.23 9.31 4.66
CA SER A 104 3.13 9.17 3.51
C SER A 104 2.36 8.82 2.25
N ILE A 105 2.58 9.60 1.19
CA ILE A 105 2.10 9.31 -0.16
C ILE A 105 3.30 9.32 -1.09
N SER A 106 3.52 8.24 -1.81
CA SER A 106 4.67 8.05 -2.69
C SER A 106 4.28 7.40 -4.01
N MET A 107 5.18 7.51 -4.98
CA MET A 107 5.10 6.87 -6.28
C MET A 107 6.33 5.99 -6.47
N ASN A 108 6.14 4.76 -6.89
CA ASN A 108 7.20 3.85 -7.27
C ASN A 108 7.17 3.62 -8.78
N ILE A 109 8.31 3.82 -9.43
CA ILE A 109 8.45 3.72 -10.88
C ILE A 109 8.83 2.28 -11.25
N ASN A 110 7.90 1.57 -11.89
CA ASN A 110 8.16 0.23 -12.41
C ASN A 110 7.66 0.10 -13.85
N GLN A 111 8.58 0.26 -14.81
CA GLN A 111 8.30 0.13 -16.23
C GLN A 111 8.76 -1.24 -16.81
N LYS A 112 9.28 -2.12 -15.95
CA LYS A 112 9.73 -3.45 -16.36
C LYS A 112 8.52 -4.39 -16.50
N ASN A 113 8.49 -5.17 -17.56
CA ASN A 113 7.48 -6.22 -17.75
C ASN A 113 7.95 -7.50 -17.04
N THR A 114 7.84 -7.50 -15.72
CA THR A 114 8.22 -8.60 -14.83
C THR A 114 7.19 -8.75 -13.72
N ASN A 115 7.22 -9.88 -13.01
CA ASN A 115 6.36 -10.14 -11.85
C ASN A 115 6.78 -9.37 -10.59
N VAL A 116 7.85 -8.58 -10.65
CA VAL A 116 8.29 -7.76 -9.52
C VAL A 116 7.37 -6.55 -9.40
N ILE A 117 6.76 -6.38 -8.23
CA ILE A 117 5.79 -5.31 -7.98
C ILE A 117 6.47 -3.95 -7.92
N LEU A 118 7.51 -3.81 -7.09
CA LEU A 118 8.21 -2.54 -6.88
C LEU A 118 9.40 -2.39 -7.81
N GLY A 119 9.51 -1.24 -8.45
CA GLY A 119 10.72 -0.82 -9.16
C GLY A 119 11.78 -0.29 -8.20
N GLU A 120 12.92 0.11 -8.75
CA GLU A 120 14.08 0.56 -7.99
C GLU A 120 13.94 2.00 -7.45
N GLN A 121 13.13 2.83 -8.12
CA GLN A 121 12.98 4.24 -7.78
C GLN A 121 11.63 4.49 -7.10
N THR A 122 11.69 5.15 -5.95
CA THR A 122 10.50 5.62 -5.22
C THR A 122 10.66 7.09 -4.91
N GLU A 123 9.62 7.86 -5.20
CA GLU A 123 9.57 9.31 -4.96
C GLU A 123 8.44 9.61 -3.97
N THR A 124 8.75 10.36 -2.92
CA THR A 124 7.74 10.87 -2.00
C THR A 124 7.01 12.04 -2.65
N ILE A 125 5.69 11.92 -2.77
CA ILE A 125 4.82 12.97 -3.33
C ILE A 125 4.36 13.92 -2.23
N TRP A 126 4.03 13.37 -1.05
CA TRP A 126 3.56 14.14 0.09
C TRP A 126 3.89 13.44 1.39
N GLY A 127 4.10 14.23 2.45
CA GLY A 127 4.37 13.74 3.80
C GLY A 127 5.79 13.20 3.98
N GLN A 128 5.91 12.18 4.80
CA GLN A 128 7.20 11.57 5.15
C GLN A 128 7.59 10.45 4.17
N PRO A 129 8.88 10.16 3.97
CA PRO A 129 9.31 9.04 3.12
C PRO A 129 9.10 7.67 3.77
N TYR A 130 8.64 7.62 5.02
CA TYR A 130 8.34 6.42 5.79
C TYR A 130 7.20 6.66 6.76
N ILE A 131 6.64 5.59 7.29
CA ILE A 131 5.81 5.60 8.50
C ILE A 131 6.59 4.97 9.66
N THR A 132 6.20 5.31 10.88
CA THR A 132 6.78 4.74 12.09
C THR A 132 5.82 3.75 12.71
N ASP A 133 6.34 2.61 13.18
CA ASP A 133 5.57 1.72 14.04
C ASP A 133 6.48 1.12 15.12
N TYR A 134 5.90 0.37 16.06
CA TYR A 134 6.59 -0.18 17.20
C TYR A 134 6.34 -1.68 17.32
N ILE A 135 7.40 -2.44 17.67
CA ILE A 135 7.29 -3.81 18.16
C ILE A 135 7.57 -3.78 19.66
N HIS A 136 6.60 -4.20 20.46
CA HIS A 136 6.74 -4.29 21.91
C HIS A 136 7.48 -5.56 22.28
N LEU A 137 8.50 -5.43 23.11
CA LEU A 137 9.24 -6.57 23.60
C LEU A 137 8.38 -7.33 24.63
N ARG A 138 8.35 -8.65 24.50
CA ARG A 138 7.61 -9.54 25.39
C ARG A 138 8.57 -10.38 26.22
N ASP A 139 8.13 -10.76 27.40
CA ASP A 139 8.81 -11.80 28.20
C ASP A 139 8.70 -13.15 27.49
N CYS A 140 9.82 -13.87 27.39
CA CYS A 140 9.88 -15.15 26.66
C CYS A 140 9.15 -16.31 27.36
N THR A 141 8.77 -16.15 28.62
CA THR A 141 8.11 -17.21 29.42
C THR A 141 6.59 -17.11 29.40
N ASN A 142 6.04 -15.89 29.50
CA ASN A 142 4.61 -15.65 29.58
C ASN A 142 4.03 -14.83 28.43
N PHE A 143 4.90 -14.31 27.53
CA PHE A 143 4.55 -13.45 26.38
C PHE A 143 3.85 -12.13 26.76
N GLU A 144 3.95 -11.69 28.00
CA GLU A 144 3.47 -10.38 28.41
C GLU A 144 4.42 -9.26 27.93
N ARG A 145 3.87 -8.09 27.63
CA ARG A 145 4.69 -6.94 27.22
C ARG A 145 5.51 -6.42 28.38
N THR A 146 6.82 -6.23 28.16
CA THR A 146 7.79 -5.78 29.19
C THR A 146 7.77 -4.27 29.43
N GLY A 147 6.96 -3.51 28.70
CA GLY A 147 6.97 -2.05 28.69
C GLY A 147 8.05 -1.42 27.79
N LYS A 148 8.94 -2.24 27.19
CA LYS A 148 9.93 -1.78 26.21
C LYS A 148 9.42 -2.00 24.79
N ALA A 149 9.81 -1.10 23.87
CA ALA A 149 9.47 -1.22 22.47
C ALA A 149 10.64 -0.78 21.57
N ILE A 150 10.68 -1.33 20.37
CA ILE A 150 11.62 -0.95 19.31
C ILE A 150 10.83 -0.24 18.23
N SER A 151 11.25 0.97 17.84
CA SER A 151 10.64 1.72 16.75
C SER A 151 11.22 1.30 15.41
N TYR A 152 10.37 1.30 14.39
CA TYR A 152 10.71 0.99 13.01
C TYR A 152 10.30 2.13 12.10
N HIS A 153 11.19 2.50 11.18
CA HIS A 153 10.84 3.31 10.03
C HIS A 153 10.55 2.38 8.84
N ILE A 154 9.34 2.44 8.35
CA ILE A 154 8.84 1.55 7.30
C ILE A 154 8.67 2.37 6.03
N SER A 155 9.56 2.15 5.06
CA SER A 155 9.47 2.72 3.70
C SER A 155 8.64 1.81 2.78
N PRO A 156 8.28 2.25 1.56
CA PRO A 156 7.60 1.38 0.59
C PRO A 156 8.35 0.08 0.29
N GLN A 157 9.68 0.10 0.31
CA GLN A 157 10.54 -1.04 0.00
C GLN A 157 10.93 -1.87 1.21
N SER A 158 10.64 -1.40 2.44
CA SER A 158 10.98 -2.15 3.66
C SER A 158 10.19 -3.45 3.75
N PHE A 159 10.84 -4.52 4.20
CA PHE A 159 10.13 -5.70 4.67
C PHE A 159 9.50 -5.37 6.04
N TYR A 160 8.24 -5.70 6.22
CA TYR A 160 7.54 -5.55 7.50
C TYR A 160 6.53 -6.69 7.67
N GLN A 161 6.53 -7.29 8.86
CA GLN A 161 5.63 -8.39 9.19
C GLN A 161 4.18 -7.91 9.30
N VAL A 162 3.28 -8.60 8.60
CA VAL A 162 1.86 -8.21 8.52
C VAL A 162 1.05 -8.52 9.77
N ASN A 163 1.57 -9.38 10.66
CA ASN A 163 0.91 -9.73 11.93
C ASN A 163 1.80 -9.30 13.11
N PRO A 164 1.64 -8.06 13.62
CA PRO A 164 2.51 -7.52 14.66
C PRO A 164 2.44 -8.29 15.96
N GLU A 165 1.27 -8.79 16.37
CA GLU A 165 1.13 -9.55 17.61
C GLU A 165 1.94 -10.86 17.58
N GLN A 166 1.88 -11.61 16.49
CA GLN A 166 2.66 -12.84 16.34
C GLN A 166 4.14 -12.53 16.16
N THR A 167 4.46 -11.42 15.52
CA THR A 167 5.84 -10.93 15.37
C THR A 167 6.46 -10.62 16.73
N GLU A 168 5.74 -9.93 17.61
CA GLU A 168 6.19 -9.64 18.97
C GLU A 168 6.50 -10.93 19.74
N LYS A 169 5.61 -11.95 19.64
CA LYS A 169 5.83 -13.26 20.29
C LYS A 169 7.02 -14.00 19.70
N LEU A 170 7.14 -14.04 18.38
CA LEU A 170 8.26 -14.70 17.70
C LEU A 170 9.61 -14.10 18.08
N TYR A 171 9.71 -12.77 18.06
CA TYR A 171 10.96 -12.08 18.38
C TYR A 171 11.32 -12.14 19.86
N SER A 172 10.39 -12.43 20.75
CA SER A 172 10.71 -12.67 22.16
C SER A 172 11.40 -14.02 22.42
N LEU A 173 11.35 -14.92 21.44
CA LEU A 173 12.00 -16.23 21.52
C LEU A 173 13.41 -16.24 20.87
N ALA A 174 13.79 -15.19 20.17
CA ALA A 174 15.06 -15.05 19.48
C ALA A 174 16.09 -14.27 20.32
#